data_da7b764e58d27d59f830e3c08e70bde1
#
_entry.id   da7b764e58d27d59f830e3c08e70bde1
#
_cell.length_a   1.000
_cell.length_b   1.000
_cell.length_c   1.000
_cell.angle_alpha   90.00
_cell.angle_beta   90.00
_cell.angle_gamma   90.00
#
_symmetry.space_group_name_H-M   'P 1'
#
loop_
_entity.id
_entity.type
_entity.pdbx_description
1 polymer ?
#
loop_
_entity_poly.entity_id
_entity_poly.type
_entity_poly.pdbx_seq_one_letter_code
_entity_poly.pdbx_strand_id
1 'polypeptide(L)'
;HYVRERKLLSLPEALAKMTVLPARLLERRCPQMARRGRISAGAVADVTIFDPTKISDRATIEQTWLESVGVHHVVVSGQIVREAGVTDRSVRPGVPILSRTDA
;
A
#
# COMPACT_ATOMS: atom_id res chain seq x y z
N HIS A 1 -8.63 12.39 1.82
CA HIS A 1 -9.67 13.24 1.22
C HIS A 1 -11.08 12.69 1.47
N TYR A 2 -11.38 11.48 1.02
CA TYR A 2 -12.74 10.92 1.12
C TYR A 2 -13.16 10.50 2.53
N VAL A 3 -12.22 10.20 3.41
CA VAL A 3 -12.50 9.79 4.78
C VAL A 3 -12.58 10.99 5.71
N ARG A 4 -11.49 11.77 5.81
CA ARG A 4 -11.34 12.86 6.77
C ARG A 4 -12.11 14.12 6.39
N GLU A 5 -11.96 14.52 5.12
CA GLU A 5 -12.51 15.79 4.65
C GLU A 5 -13.96 15.66 4.20
N ARG A 6 -14.24 14.71 3.31
CA ARG A 6 -15.58 14.53 2.75
C ARG A 6 -16.46 13.57 3.53
N LYS A 7 -15.88 12.74 4.38
CA LYS A 7 -16.59 11.77 5.24
C LYS A 7 -17.55 10.87 4.47
N LEU A 8 -17.17 10.46 3.26
CA LEU A 8 -17.97 9.57 2.43
C LEU A 8 -17.76 8.11 2.76
N LEU A 9 -16.61 7.77 3.36
CA LEU A 9 -16.21 6.41 3.72
C LEU A 9 -15.67 6.40 5.14
N SER A 10 -15.89 5.30 5.84
CA SER A 10 -15.14 5.02 7.06
C SER A 10 -13.69 4.65 6.72
N LEU A 11 -12.77 4.77 7.68
CA LEU A 11 -11.38 4.38 7.46
C LEU A 11 -11.25 2.89 7.11
N PRO A 12 -11.89 1.93 7.81
CA PRO A 12 -11.83 0.53 7.42
C PRO A 12 -12.34 0.25 6.01
N GLU A 13 -13.42 0.90 5.58
CA GLU A 13 -13.96 0.76 4.23
C GLU A 13 -12.97 1.26 3.17
N ALA A 14 -12.36 2.43 3.41
CA ALA A 14 -11.38 2.99 2.50
C ALA A 14 -10.14 2.09 2.38
N LEU A 15 -9.64 1.57 3.51
CA LEU A 15 -8.50 0.66 3.50
C LEU A 15 -8.81 -0.64 2.76
N ALA A 16 -10.00 -1.22 2.97
CA ALA A 16 -10.41 -2.42 2.25
C ALA A 16 -10.46 -2.20 0.74
N LYS A 17 -10.98 -1.05 0.30
CA LYS A 17 -11.05 -0.67 -1.12
C LYS A 17 -9.68 -0.45 -1.76
N MET A 18 -8.65 -0.17 -0.98
CA MET A 18 -7.29 0.05 -1.48
C MET A 18 -6.40 -1.19 -1.38
N THR A 19 -6.81 -2.20 -0.63
CA THR A 19 -5.95 -3.34 -0.30
C THR A 19 -6.59 -4.69 -0.63
N VAL A 20 -7.44 -5.21 0.26
CA VAL A 20 -7.96 -6.58 0.15
C VAL A 20 -8.94 -6.76 -0.99
N LEU A 21 -9.79 -5.76 -1.26
CA LEU A 21 -10.79 -5.89 -2.33
C LEU A 21 -10.17 -5.95 -3.72
N PRO A 22 -9.22 -5.06 -4.09
CA PRO A 22 -8.48 -5.21 -5.35
C PRO A 22 -7.69 -6.52 -5.44
N ALA A 23 -7.07 -6.95 -4.34
CA ALA A 23 -6.34 -8.20 -4.30
C ALA A 23 -7.26 -9.40 -4.59
N ARG A 24 -8.43 -9.45 -3.98
CA ARG A 24 -9.43 -10.50 -4.23
C ARG A 24 -9.92 -10.51 -5.68
N LEU A 25 -10.08 -9.35 -6.27
CA LEU A 25 -10.50 -9.25 -7.66
C LEU A 25 -9.46 -9.86 -8.61
N LEU A 26 -8.17 -9.65 -8.32
CA LEU A 26 -7.08 -10.09 -9.17
C LEU A 26 -6.63 -11.53 -8.91
N GLU A 27 -6.91 -12.09 -7.73
CA GLU A 27 -6.37 -13.40 -7.35
C GLU A 27 -6.84 -14.55 -8.25
N ARG A 28 -7.96 -14.39 -8.94
CA ARG A 28 -8.47 -15.39 -9.89
C ARG A 28 -7.52 -15.59 -11.07
N ARG A 29 -6.86 -14.51 -11.51
CA ARG A 29 -5.90 -14.53 -12.63
C ARG A 29 -4.45 -14.53 -12.18
N CYS A 30 -4.20 -13.98 -11.01
CA CYS A 30 -2.88 -13.92 -10.39
C CYS A 30 -2.96 -14.56 -9.00
N PRO A 31 -2.77 -15.88 -8.88
CA PRO A 31 -2.88 -16.56 -7.57
C PRO A 31 -1.99 -15.96 -6.48
N GLN A 32 -0.89 -15.33 -6.84
CA GLN A 32 0.00 -14.63 -5.91
C GLN A 32 -0.72 -13.52 -5.13
N MET A 33 -1.77 -12.94 -5.70
CA MET A 33 -2.54 -11.88 -5.04
C MET A 33 -3.34 -12.37 -3.84
N ALA A 34 -3.58 -13.68 -3.71
CA ALA A 34 -4.24 -14.25 -2.53
C ALA A 34 -3.43 -14.03 -1.23
N ARG A 35 -2.14 -13.76 -1.34
CA ARG A 35 -1.24 -13.50 -0.22
C ARG A 35 -0.92 -12.02 -0.04
N ARG A 36 -1.61 -11.13 -0.75
CA ARG A 36 -1.38 -9.69 -0.73
C ARG A 36 -2.64 -8.92 -0.32
N GLY A 37 -2.45 -7.66 0.04
CA GLY A 37 -3.53 -6.77 0.43
C GLY A 37 -4.18 -7.12 1.77
N ARG A 38 -3.52 -7.92 2.59
CA ARG A 38 -4.03 -8.41 3.88
C ARG A 38 -2.91 -8.67 4.87
N ILE A 39 -3.24 -8.58 6.15
CA ILE A 39 -2.34 -8.95 7.25
C ILE A 39 -2.83 -10.27 7.81
N SER A 40 -2.15 -11.35 7.47
CA SER A 40 -2.47 -12.69 7.93
C SER A 40 -1.21 -13.57 7.89
N ALA A 41 -1.20 -14.65 8.67
CA ALA A 41 -0.08 -15.58 8.66
C ALA A 41 0.12 -16.16 7.25
N GLY A 42 1.36 -16.14 6.76
CA GLY A 42 1.71 -16.60 5.41
C GLY A 42 1.53 -15.57 4.30
N ALA A 43 0.96 -14.41 4.59
CA ALA A 43 0.86 -13.34 3.61
C ALA A 43 2.21 -12.63 3.39
N VAL A 44 2.37 -12.00 2.24
CA VAL A 44 3.56 -11.18 1.96
C VAL A 44 3.59 -9.98 2.90
N ALA A 45 4.76 -9.71 3.47
CA ALA A 45 4.93 -8.62 4.44
C ALA A 45 5.11 -7.28 3.71
N ASP A 46 4.03 -6.78 3.12
CA ASP A 46 3.92 -5.43 2.57
C ASP A 46 3.02 -4.63 3.50
N VAL A 47 3.61 -3.78 4.35
CA VAL A 47 2.91 -3.11 5.43
C VAL A 47 3.22 -1.61 5.41
N THR A 48 2.18 -0.80 5.54
CA THR A 48 2.30 0.65 5.70
C THR A 48 1.78 1.06 7.07
N ILE A 49 2.57 1.80 7.81
CA ILE A 49 2.20 2.38 9.11
C ILE A 49 2.06 3.89 8.92
N PHE A 50 0.87 4.41 9.16
CA PHE A 50 0.58 5.82 8.93
C PHE A 50 -0.28 6.41 10.04
N ASP A 51 -0.26 7.73 10.15
CA ASP A 51 -1.13 8.49 11.04
C ASP A 51 -2.38 8.93 10.27
N PRO A 52 -3.57 8.39 10.57
CA PRO A 52 -4.78 8.73 9.82
C PRO A 52 -5.22 10.19 9.98
N THR A 53 -4.72 10.90 10.98
CA THR A 53 -5.03 12.32 11.18
C THR A 53 -4.10 13.25 10.42
N LYS A 54 -2.93 12.76 10.03
CA LYS A 54 -1.87 13.56 9.38
C LYS A 54 -1.60 13.18 7.94
N ILE A 55 -1.98 11.95 7.52
CA ILE A 55 -1.70 11.48 6.18
C ILE A 55 -2.32 12.43 5.15
N SER A 56 -1.51 12.88 4.19
CA SER A 56 -1.93 13.80 3.16
C SER A 56 -1.05 13.66 1.93
N ASP A 57 -1.67 13.80 0.77
CA ASP A 57 -0.98 13.90 -0.51
C ASP A 57 -0.39 15.30 -0.65
N ARG A 58 0.83 15.38 -1.14
CA ARG A 58 1.51 16.65 -1.44
C ARG A 58 1.82 16.83 -2.91
N ALA A 59 1.58 15.81 -3.73
CA ALA A 59 1.82 15.88 -5.15
C ALA A 59 0.91 16.91 -5.81
N THR A 60 1.46 17.64 -6.78
CA THR A 60 0.74 18.60 -7.61
C THR A 60 0.98 18.27 -9.08
N ILE A 61 0.26 18.92 -9.97
CA ILE A 61 0.48 18.77 -11.42
C ILE A 61 1.90 19.17 -11.80
N GLU A 62 2.44 20.21 -11.16
CA GLU A 62 3.80 20.70 -11.42
C GLU A 62 4.88 19.87 -10.73
N GLN A 63 4.56 19.28 -9.57
CA GLN A 63 5.48 18.53 -8.75
C GLN A 63 4.90 17.16 -8.37
N THR A 64 4.79 16.28 -9.34
CA THR A 64 4.17 14.96 -9.17
C THR A 64 4.98 14.00 -8.31
N TRP A 65 6.28 14.30 -8.07
CA TRP A 65 7.21 13.43 -7.33
C TRP A 65 7.23 13.68 -5.83
N LEU A 66 6.46 14.62 -5.31
CA LEU A 66 6.46 14.90 -3.87
C LEU A 66 5.90 13.70 -3.10
N GLU A 67 6.62 13.31 -2.05
CA GLU A 67 6.16 12.24 -1.16
C GLU A 67 5.01 12.73 -0.28
N SER A 68 4.09 11.83 0.03
CA SER A 68 3.02 12.12 0.99
C SER A 68 3.59 12.32 2.40
N VAL A 69 2.86 13.05 3.24
CA VAL A 69 3.17 13.21 4.68
C VAL A 69 2.30 12.28 5.50
N GLY A 70 2.72 11.98 6.73
CA GLY A 70 1.96 11.14 7.66
C GLY A 70 2.18 9.64 7.51
N VAL A 71 3.04 9.20 6.59
CA VAL A 71 3.46 7.81 6.47
C VAL A 71 4.77 7.64 7.25
N HIS A 72 4.72 6.86 8.33
CA HIS A 72 5.87 6.70 9.24
C HIS A 72 6.80 5.57 8.81
N HIS A 73 6.24 4.40 8.50
CA HIS A 73 7.02 3.22 8.15
C HIS A 73 6.39 2.51 6.96
N VAL A 74 7.23 1.98 6.07
CA VAL A 74 6.81 1.13 4.96
C VAL A 74 7.73 -0.07 4.90
N VAL A 75 7.11 -1.25 4.87
CA VAL A 75 7.79 -2.53 4.73
C VAL A 75 7.36 -3.15 3.41
N VAL A 76 8.30 -3.59 2.59
CA VAL A 76 8.02 -4.27 1.32
C VAL A 76 8.77 -5.60 1.32
N SER A 77 8.06 -6.69 1.10
CA SER A 77 8.62 -8.05 1.13
C SER A 77 9.44 -8.31 2.40
N GLY A 78 8.98 -7.80 3.53
CA GLY A 78 9.65 -7.96 4.82
C GLY A 78 10.84 -7.03 5.06
N GLN A 79 11.19 -6.14 4.13
CA GLN A 79 12.29 -5.20 4.28
C GLN A 79 11.77 -3.78 4.50
N ILE A 80 12.38 -3.07 5.45
CA ILE A 80 12.00 -1.70 5.76
C ILE A 80 12.56 -0.77 4.66
N VAL A 81 11.66 -0.07 3.96
CA VAL A 81 12.02 0.92 2.92
C VAL A 81 11.83 2.34 3.39
N ARG A 82 11.02 2.56 4.42
CA ARG A 82 10.81 3.85 5.06
C ARG A 82 10.71 3.65 6.56
N GLU A 83 11.47 4.43 7.32
CA GLU A 83 11.49 4.35 8.77
C GLU A 83 11.47 5.76 9.35
N ALA A 84 10.57 5.99 10.31
CA ALA A 84 10.41 7.28 10.98
C ALA A 84 10.28 8.46 9.98
N GLY A 85 9.58 8.24 8.87
CA GLY A 85 9.33 9.27 7.87
C GLY A 85 10.46 9.50 6.86
N VAL A 86 11.51 8.69 6.89
CA VAL A 86 12.65 8.79 5.97
C VAL A 86 12.72 7.57 5.06
N THR A 87 12.74 7.81 3.75
CA THR A 87 12.80 6.74 2.75
C THR A 87 14.26 6.37 2.46
N ASP A 88 14.58 5.08 2.55
CA ASP A 88 15.87 4.54 2.15
C ASP A 88 15.82 4.17 0.67
N ARG A 89 16.42 5.00 -0.17
CA ARG A 89 16.41 4.82 -1.62
C ARG A 89 17.41 3.76 -2.12
N SER A 90 18.26 3.24 -1.25
CA SER A 90 19.21 2.16 -1.59
C SER A 90 18.55 0.77 -1.56
N VAL A 91 17.43 0.63 -0.84
CA VAL A 91 16.71 -0.64 -0.67
C VAL A 91 15.60 -0.73 -1.72
N ARG A 92 15.59 -1.81 -2.49
CA ARG A 92 14.60 -2.03 -3.56
C ARG A 92 14.06 -3.46 -3.52
N PRO A 93 13.26 -3.81 -2.49
CA PRO A 93 12.78 -5.18 -2.29
C PRO A 93 11.52 -5.52 -3.09
N GLY A 94 10.96 -4.57 -3.82
CA GLY A 94 9.77 -4.79 -4.63
C GLY A 94 10.01 -5.82 -5.73
N VAL A 95 9.01 -6.68 -5.97
CA VAL A 95 9.04 -7.67 -7.04
C VAL A 95 7.81 -7.53 -7.92
N PRO A 96 7.92 -7.79 -9.23
CA PRO A 96 6.76 -7.75 -10.11
C PRO A 96 5.80 -8.90 -9.80
N ILE A 97 4.52 -8.64 -9.97
CA ILE A 97 3.47 -9.67 -9.88
C ILE A 97 2.99 -9.90 -11.32
N LEU A 98 3.22 -11.10 -11.81
CA LEU A 98 2.89 -11.46 -13.17
C LEU A 98 1.75 -12.47 -13.20
N SER A 99 0.85 -12.34 -14.17
CA SER A 99 -0.15 -13.36 -14.41
C SER A 99 0.54 -14.62 -14.93
N ARG A 100 0.14 -15.79 -14.44
CA ARG A 100 0.60 -17.05 -15.01
C ARG A 100 -0.18 -17.33 -16.28
N THR A 101 0.54 -17.48 -17.35
CA THR A 101 -0.02 -17.87 -18.64
C THR A 101 0.20 -19.35 -18.95
N ASP A 102 1.12 -19.97 -18.26
CA ASP A 102 1.38 -21.41 -18.32
C ASP A 102 0.45 -22.15 -17.35
N ALA A 103 -0.18 -23.10 -17.83
CA ALA A 103 -0.96 -23.99 -17.00
C ALA A 103 -0.06 -24.86 -16.14
#